data_b2e8c297ebc920bb58b3c74f9c7c683a
#
_entry.id   b2e8c297ebc920bb58b3c74f9c7c683a
#
_cell.length_a   1.000
_cell.length_b   1.000
_cell.length_c   1.000
_cell.angle_alpha   90.00
_cell.angle_beta   90.00
_cell.angle_gamma   90.00
#
_symmetry.space_group_name_H-M   'P 1'
#
loop_
_entity.id
_entity.type
_entity.pdbx_description
1 polymer ?
#
loop_
_entity_poly.entity_id
_entity_poly.type
_entity_poly.pdbx_seq_one_letter_code
_entity_poly.pdbx_strand_id
1 'polypeptide(L)'
;MAKIRKIEIRNFRGIRTLDWFPSPGINCLIGPGDTGKSTVLDAIDFCLGARRNISIADSDFYSLDVERAISITLTLGSLESELLNIDAYGIFLRGMDPTNGTVEDEPKRGLESVLSLNLTVRSDLEPVWTLQSDRATKQGLERGLSWKDRQKLAPTRIGALAEQNLAWQRGSVLHRISDERADASTALVKTGRDARRVFGTEADQHLSGALETVKTTANELGIPVGAAPHAMLDAHSVSFNGGTIALHDHGGIPLRALGVGSTRLLVAGLQRKAAASTSAVLADELEYGLEPHRIGHFLLSLGCKETIPPLQAFVTSHSPVVLRELSGTQLFVMRRFPLLHTIQSVGAGSEAQSTIRLYPEAFLAPRVIVCEGASEVGLLRGLDQFFALKGWPTLASRGVALVDSGGGTPDKAYGRAEVFQNLGYRVLVLRDDDVAPTPTIEKAFLQRNGTFVAWRSGRALEDELFASASASCVAKMLAYAIELHGQARIEAHLTAASSNSLSYATVTFQTATDGLTSESRAILGKASRTKKAAWFKSISWMEVVARDIVFPSWESLDAAFWNQILTVNSWANA
;
A
#
# COMPACT_ATOMS: atom_id res chain seq x y z
N MET A 1 -14.40 5.22 22.17
CA MET A 1 -13.02 4.72 21.98
C MET A 1 -12.13 5.80 21.41
N ALA A 2 -10.95 5.97 21.99
CA ALA A 2 -9.98 6.95 21.53
C ALA A 2 -9.58 6.71 20.08
N LYS A 3 -9.40 7.79 19.32
CA LYS A 3 -8.99 7.79 17.90
C LYS A 3 -7.66 8.53 17.77
N ILE A 4 -6.77 8.04 16.93
CA ILE A 4 -5.54 8.74 16.57
C ILE A 4 -5.92 9.92 15.67
N ARG A 5 -5.57 11.14 16.09
CA ARG A 5 -5.84 12.38 15.36
C ARG A 5 -4.65 12.90 14.60
N LYS A 6 -3.44 12.70 15.17
CA LYS A 6 -2.19 13.13 14.55
C LYS A 6 -1.10 12.11 14.83
N ILE A 7 -0.23 11.90 13.87
CA ILE A 7 0.95 11.05 13.92
C ILE A 7 2.15 11.90 13.54
N GLU A 8 3.16 11.94 14.41
CA GLU A 8 4.43 12.63 14.18
C GLU A 8 5.55 11.62 14.36
N ILE A 9 6.37 11.42 13.33
CA ILE A 9 7.50 10.49 13.37
C ILE A 9 8.77 11.26 13.03
N ARG A 10 9.79 11.10 13.86
CA ARG A 10 11.11 11.70 13.68
C ARG A 10 12.17 10.62 13.83
N ASN A 11 13.09 10.58 12.88
CA ASN A 11 14.32 9.79 12.92
C ASN A 11 14.10 8.28 13.12
N PHE A 12 13.01 7.70 12.56
CA PHE A 12 12.68 6.30 12.73
C PHE A 12 12.81 5.52 11.43
N ARG A 13 13.72 4.58 11.37
CA ARG A 13 14.06 3.74 10.21
C ARG A 13 14.22 4.57 8.93
N GLY A 14 13.43 4.30 7.89
CA GLY A 14 13.46 5.06 6.63
C GLY A 14 12.83 6.46 6.71
N ILE A 15 12.20 6.83 7.83
CA ILE A 15 11.47 8.08 7.99
C ILE A 15 12.28 9.09 8.80
N ARG A 16 12.77 10.15 8.13
CA ARG A 16 13.41 11.27 8.83
C ARG A 16 12.39 12.17 9.52
N THR A 17 11.35 12.58 8.79
CA THR A 17 10.27 13.44 9.29
C THR A 17 8.97 13.09 8.60
N LEU A 18 7.92 12.91 9.37
CA LEU A 18 6.55 12.71 8.89
C LEU A 18 5.58 13.34 9.88
N ASP A 19 4.63 14.13 9.37
CA ASP A 19 3.46 14.61 10.07
C ASP A 19 2.22 14.22 9.27
N TRP A 20 1.25 13.57 9.93
CA TRP A 20 0.06 13.06 9.26
C TRP A 20 -1.18 13.15 10.14
N PHE A 21 -2.31 13.49 9.53
CA PHE A 21 -3.64 13.54 10.14
C PHE A 21 -4.50 12.42 9.53
N PRO A 22 -4.65 11.28 10.21
CA PRO A 22 -5.43 10.17 9.70
C PRO A 22 -6.94 10.42 9.82
N SER A 23 -7.73 9.74 8.98
CA SER A 23 -9.18 9.73 9.06
C SER A 23 -9.67 8.90 10.26
N PRO A 24 -10.90 9.11 10.73
CA PRO A 24 -11.47 8.32 11.84
C PRO A 24 -11.83 6.87 11.45
N GLY A 25 -11.78 6.52 10.16
CA GLY A 25 -12.12 5.20 9.62
C GLY A 25 -10.91 4.46 9.05
N ILE A 26 -11.06 3.94 7.83
CA ILE A 26 -9.98 3.25 7.13
C ILE A 26 -8.98 4.25 6.57
N ASN A 27 -7.71 4.00 6.86
CA ASN A 27 -6.54 4.71 6.36
C ASN A 27 -5.66 3.72 5.60
N CYS A 28 -5.88 3.57 4.30
CA CYS A 28 -5.10 2.68 3.47
C CYS A 28 -3.90 3.42 2.86
N LEU A 29 -2.70 3.11 3.36
CA LEU A 29 -1.45 3.64 2.85
C LEU A 29 -1.07 2.92 1.56
N ILE A 30 -0.94 3.68 0.49
CA ILE A 30 -0.56 3.22 -0.86
C ILE A 30 0.63 4.03 -1.39
N GLY A 31 1.15 3.62 -2.52
CA GLY A 31 2.26 4.31 -3.19
C GLY A 31 3.41 3.37 -3.50
N PRO A 32 4.50 3.87 -4.06
CA PRO A 32 5.66 3.06 -4.47
C PRO A 32 6.21 2.19 -3.35
N GLY A 33 6.95 1.14 -3.72
CA GLY A 33 7.73 0.34 -2.76
C GLY A 33 8.69 1.19 -1.94
N ASP A 34 9.09 0.70 -0.78
CA ASP A 34 10.14 1.28 0.09
C ASP A 34 9.91 2.75 0.52
N THR A 35 8.65 3.21 0.51
CA THR A 35 8.28 4.55 1.00
C THR A 35 8.09 4.62 2.50
N GLY A 36 8.14 3.49 3.23
CA GLY A 36 7.99 3.46 4.69
C GLY A 36 6.56 3.20 5.18
N LYS A 37 5.65 2.68 4.35
CA LYS A 37 4.26 2.38 4.74
C LYS A 37 4.16 1.47 5.97
N SER A 38 4.87 0.33 5.95
CA SER A 38 4.93 -0.59 7.10
C SER A 38 5.62 0.04 8.32
N THR A 39 6.58 0.94 8.08
CA THR A 39 7.25 1.70 9.16
C THR A 39 6.27 2.60 9.93
N VAL A 40 5.28 3.18 9.25
CA VAL A 40 4.22 3.96 9.92
C VAL A 40 3.37 3.05 10.83
N LEU A 41 3.00 1.86 10.35
CA LEU A 41 2.25 0.89 11.18
C LEU A 41 3.08 0.45 12.40
N ASP A 42 4.37 0.19 12.20
CA ASP A 42 5.28 -0.17 13.30
C ASP A 42 5.43 0.98 14.31
N ALA A 43 5.50 2.23 13.84
CA ALA A 43 5.56 3.40 14.71
C ALA A 43 4.30 3.49 15.60
N ILE A 44 3.10 3.27 15.03
CA ILE A 44 1.85 3.24 15.79
C ILE A 44 1.87 2.10 16.82
N ASP A 45 2.30 0.90 16.42
CA ASP A 45 2.37 -0.28 17.29
C ASP A 45 3.41 -0.11 18.42
N PHE A 46 4.55 0.49 18.15
CA PHE A 46 5.59 0.75 19.16
C PHE A 46 5.14 1.80 20.17
N CYS A 47 4.46 2.85 19.72
CA CYS A 47 4.02 3.92 20.60
C CYS A 47 2.81 3.50 21.45
N LEU A 48 1.76 2.87 20.88
CA LEU A 48 0.53 2.50 21.60
C LEU A 48 0.49 1.06 22.11
N GLY A 49 1.33 0.16 21.59
CA GLY A 49 1.29 -1.25 21.95
C GLY A 49 1.46 -1.49 23.45
N ALA A 50 0.66 -2.39 24.01
CA ALA A 50 0.75 -2.78 25.42
C ALA A 50 1.95 -3.71 25.64
N ARG A 51 3.16 -3.22 25.43
CA ARG A 51 4.42 -3.92 25.66
C ARG A 51 5.20 -3.20 26.74
N ARG A 52 5.83 -3.97 27.63
CA ARG A 52 6.68 -3.40 28.70
C ARG A 52 8.05 -3.05 28.16
N ASN A 53 8.50 -3.77 27.17
CA ASN A 53 9.76 -3.54 26.49
C ASN A 53 9.61 -3.79 24.97
N ILE A 54 10.31 -3.03 24.17
CA ILE A 54 10.49 -3.24 22.71
C ILE A 54 12.01 -3.31 22.47
N SER A 55 12.43 -4.24 21.63
CA SER A 55 13.82 -4.32 21.20
C SER A 55 14.05 -3.29 20.10
N ILE A 56 14.92 -2.33 20.37
CA ILE A 56 15.38 -1.31 19.43
C ILE A 56 16.85 -1.57 19.15
N ALA A 57 17.26 -1.37 17.90
CA ALA A 57 18.63 -1.46 17.46
C ALA A 57 19.06 -0.20 16.71
N ASP A 58 20.34 -0.01 16.48
CA ASP A 58 20.89 1.13 15.73
C ASP A 58 20.25 1.25 14.33
N SER A 59 19.84 0.12 13.73
CA SER A 59 19.13 0.07 12.44
C SER A 59 17.73 0.69 12.46
N ASP A 60 17.16 0.94 13.63
CA ASP A 60 15.90 1.64 13.78
C ASP A 60 16.04 3.17 13.73
N PHE A 61 17.27 3.68 13.83
CA PHE A 61 17.56 5.11 13.66
C PHE A 61 17.75 5.46 12.18
N TYR A 62 17.19 6.60 11.77
CA TYR A 62 17.33 7.08 10.40
C TYR A 62 18.80 7.27 10.02
N SER A 63 19.24 6.61 8.96
CA SER A 63 20.64 6.62 8.49
C SER A 63 21.65 6.14 9.55
N LEU A 64 21.23 5.31 10.53
CA LEU A 64 22.06 4.85 11.65
C LEU A 64 22.57 5.98 12.55
N ASP A 65 21.95 7.18 12.51
CA ASP A 65 22.36 8.36 13.29
C ASP A 65 21.73 8.29 14.69
N VAL A 66 22.40 7.59 15.61
CA VAL A 66 21.97 7.40 17.02
C VAL A 66 22.08 8.69 17.86
N GLU A 67 22.80 9.70 17.38
CA GLU A 67 22.90 11.01 18.06
C GLU A 67 21.58 11.79 17.99
N ARG A 68 20.72 11.43 17.05
CA ARG A 68 19.38 11.99 16.91
C ARG A 68 18.34 11.01 17.43
N ALA A 69 17.72 11.33 18.54
CA ALA A 69 16.71 10.50 19.14
C ALA A 69 15.56 10.15 18.16
N ILE A 70 15.10 8.92 18.20
CA ILE A 70 13.81 8.54 17.65
C ILE A 70 12.73 9.22 18.47
N SER A 71 11.74 9.85 17.81
CA SER A 71 10.54 10.36 18.47
C SER A 71 9.31 10.02 17.67
N ILE A 72 8.36 9.34 18.30
CA ILE A 72 7.06 8.98 17.72
C ILE A 72 5.98 9.53 18.63
N THR A 73 5.22 10.53 18.14
CA THR A 73 4.13 11.14 18.89
C THR A 73 2.80 10.79 18.27
N LEU A 74 1.88 10.28 19.07
CA LEU A 74 0.50 10.00 18.69
C LEU A 74 -0.45 10.86 19.52
N THR A 75 -1.19 11.74 18.86
CA THR A 75 -2.23 12.54 19.51
C THR A 75 -3.57 11.82 19.42
N LEU A 76 -4.16 11.54 20.56
CA LEU A 76 -5.38 10.77 20.74
C LEU A 76 -6.54 11.71 21.10
N GLY A 77 -7.61 11.64 20.33
CA GLY A 77 -8.89 12.34 20.61
C GLY A 77 -10.02 11.35 20.85
N SER A 78 -11.25 11.84 20.96
CA SER A 78 -12.43 11.05 21.36
C SER A 78 -12.16 10.24 22.64
N LEU A 79 -11.56 10.91 23.64
CA LEU A 79 -11.10 10.29 24.88
C LEU A 79 -12.28 9.81 25.72
N GLU A 80 -12.14 8.64 26.35
CA GLU A 80 -13.08 8.12 27.34
C GLU A 80 -12.91 8.81 28.68
N SER A 81 -13.91 8.67 29.57
CA SER A 81 -13.95 9.33 30.87
C SER A 81 -12.73 9.08 31.75
N GLU A 82 -12.16 7.87 31.67
CA GLU A 82 -10.95 7.54 32.42
C GLU A 82 -9.72 8.35 31.97
N LEU A 83 -9.59 8.62 30.64
CA LEU A 83 -8.51 9.43 30.10
C LEU A 83 -8.76 10.94 30.22
N LEU A 84 -10.00 11.34 30.48
CA LEU A 84 -10.38 12.73 30.81
C LEU A 84 -10.29 13.04 32.31
N ASN A 85 -9.88 12.07 33.13
CA ASN A 85 -9.76 12.26 34.57
C ASN A 85 -8.73 13.35 34.90
N ILE A 86 -9.20 14.43 35.53
CA ILE A 86 -8.39 15.62 35.81
C ILE A 86 -7.28 15.32 36.82
N ASP A 87 -7.53 14.48 37.82
CA ASP A 87 -6.54 14.13 38.86
C ASP A 87 -5.42 13.26 38.24
N ALA A 88 -5.78 12.42 37.27
CA ALA A 88 -4.83 11.54 36.62
C ALA A 88 -4.08 12.23 35.47
N TYR A 89 -4.78 12.95 34.59
CA TYR A 89 -4.24 13.41 33.30
C TYR A 89 -4.45 14.91 33.06
N GLY A 90 -5.11 15.67 33.95
CA GLY A 90 -5.55 17.05 33.69
C GLY A 90 -4.47 17.99 33.17
N ILE A 91 -3.23 17.93 33.70
CA ILE A 91 -2.11 18.77 33.27
C ILE A 91 -1.57 18.35 31.87
N PHE A 92 -1.84 17.11 31.43
CA PHE A 92 -1.42 16.57 30.15
C PHE A 92 -2.51 16.69 29.07
N LEU A 93 -3.75 17.06 29.45
CA LEU A 93 -4.80 17.30 28.47
C LEU A 93 -4.46 18.52 27.63
N ARG A 94 -4.58 18.38 26.33
CA ARG A 94 -4.32 19.41 25.32
C ARG A 94 -5.59 19.67 24.52
N GLY A 95 -5.64 20.79 23.78
CA GLY A 95 -6.73 21.12 22.88
C GLY A 95 -6.32 20.93 21.43
N MET A 96 -7.15 20.29 20.61
CA MET A 96 -6.92 20.17 19.18
C MET A 96 -8.03 20.85 18.40
N ASP A 97 -7.69 21.73 17.48
CA ASP A 97 -8.63 22.30 16.53
C ASP A 97 -9.01 21.25 15.47
N PRO A 98 -10.27 20.82 15.41
CA PRO A 98 -10.70 19.79 14.46
C PRO A 98 -10.67 20.25 12.99
N THR A 99 -10.55 21.54 12.72
CA THR A 99 -10.58 22.09 11.35
C THR A 99 -9.21 22.13 10.70
N ASN A 100 -8.16 22.44 11.45
CA ASN A 100 -6.79 22.59 10.92
C ASN A 100 -5.77 21.65 11.56
N GLY A 101 -6.17 20.88 12.58
CA GLY A 101 -5.31 19.91 13.26
C GLY A 101 -4.26 20.53 14.19
N THR A 102 -4.33 21.85 14.48
CA THR A 102 -3.42 22.49 15.40
C THR A 102 -3.65 22.01 16.81
N VAL A 103 -2.59 21.67 17.54
CA VAL A 103 -2.66 21.22 18.94
C VAL A 103 -2.12 22.31 19.83
N GLU A 104 -3.00 22.84 20.70
CA GLU A 104 -2.65 23.80 21.74
C GLU A 104 -2.38 23.07 23.07
N ASP A 105 -1.53 23.62 23.91
CA ASP A 105 -1.15 22.95 25.17
C ASP A 105 -2.26 22.94 26.23
N GLU A 106 -3.28 23.79 26.07
CA GLU A 106 -4.46 23.84 26.97
C GLU A 106 -5.75 23.47 26.26
N PRO A 107 -6.62 22.64 26.86
CA PRO A 107 -7.99 22.47 26.40
C PRO A 107 -8.74 23.80 26.50
N LYS A 108 -9.41 24.22 25.42
CA LYS A 108 -10.25 25.42 25.37
C LYS A 108 -11.62 25.08 24.82
N ARG A 109 -12.60 25.95 25.08
CA ARG A 109 -13.93 25.81 24.49
C ARG A 109 -13.84 25.84 22.94
N GLY A 110 -14.41 24.83 22.29
CA GLY A 110 -14.37 24.69 20.83
C GLY A 110 -13.23 23.82 20.31
N LEU A 111 -12.27 23.43 21.17
CA LEU A 111 -11.23 22.46 20.82
C LEU A 111 -11.60 21.06 21.34
N GLU A 112 -11.22 20.03 20.61
CA GLU A 112 -11.30 18.64 21.08
C GLU A 112 -10.23 18.41 22.16
N SER A 113 -10.62 17.85 23.32
CA SER A 113 -9.66 17.44 24.34
C SER A 113 -8.89 16.23 23.87
N VAL A 114 -7.56 16.32 23.85
CA VAL A 114 -6.66 15.29 23.35
C VAL A 114 -5.52 15.00 24.32
N LEU A 115 -4.93 13.81 24.22
CA LEU A 115 -3.67 13.42 24.86
C LEU A 115 -2.64 13.09 23.79
N SER A 116 -1.41 13.60 23.94
CA SER A 116 -0.29 13.27 23.06
C SER A 116 0.68 12.34 23.78
N LEU A 117 0.72 11.06 23.35
CA LEU A 117 1.68 10.07 23.83
C LEU A 117 2.92 10.11 22.94
N ASN A 118 4.09 10.23 23.53
CA ASN A 118 5.36 10.20 22.86
C ASN A 118 6.18 8.98 23.28
N LEU A 119 6.77 8.30 22.31
CA LEU A 119 7.83 7.32 22.48
C LEU A 119 9.13 7.97 22.05
N THR A 120 10.08 8.08 22.98
CA THR A 120 11.46 8.56 22.69
C THR A 120 12.45 7.42 22.91
N VAL A 121 13.41 7.26 21.96
CA VAL A 121 14.56 6.38 22.13
C VAL A 121 15.82 7.18 21.83
N ARG A 122 16.80 7.13 22.72
CA ARG A 122 18.09 7.80 22.57
C ARG A 122 19.20 6.78 22.23
N SER A 123 20.44 7.23 22.25
CA SER A 123 21.62 6.39 21.98
C SER A 123 21.82 5.22 22.97
N ASP A 124 21.13 5.25 24.12
CA ASP A 124 21.08 4.15 25.07
C ASP A 124 20.16 3.00 24.65
N LEU A 125 19.41 3.18 23.54
CA LEU A 125 18.44 2.24 22.98
C LEU A 125 17.25 1.91 23.92
N GLU A 126 17.09 2.65 25.00
CA GLU A 126 16.01 2.44 25.97
C GLU A 126 14.75 3.23 25.58
N PRO A 127 13.62 2.57 25.36
CA PRO A 127 12.37 3.22 24.99
C PRO A 127 11.68 3.86 26.19
N VAL A 128 11.38 5.15 26.09
CA VAL A 128 10.67 5.91 27.12
C VAL A 128 9.35 6.44 26.57
N TRP A 129 8.24 6.16 27.27
CA TRP A 129 6.90 6.63 26.90
C TRP A 129 6.42 7.71 27.87
N THR A 130 6.18 8.90 27.34
CA THR A 130 5.72 10.06 28.12
C THR A 130 4.51 10.73 27.48
N LEU A 131 3.66 11.33 28.31
CA LEU A 131 2.62 12.23 27.85
C LEU A 131 3.24 13.61 27.63
N GLN A 132 2.97 14.22 26.48
CA GLN A 132 3.48 15.55 26.14
C GLN A 132 2.55 16.64 26.64
N SER A 133 3.10 17.61 27.37
CA SER A 133 2.48 18.87 27.75
C SER A 133 3.56 19.86 28.14
N ASP A 134 3.57 21.05 27.53
CA ASP A 134 4.53 22.10 27.88
C ASP A 134 4.32 22.59 29.30
N ARG A 135 3.06 22.59 29.79
CA ARG A 135 2.73 22.95 31.18
C ARG A 135 3.33 21.97 32.19
N ALA A 136 3.22 20.65 31.89
CA ALA A 136 3.80 19.62 32.74
C ALA A 136 5.33 19.72 32.76
N THR A 137 5.94 19.88 31.57
CA THR A 137 7.41 20.03 31.44
C THR A 137 7.95 21.23 32.20
N LYS A 138 7.26 22.38 32.16
CA LYS A 138 7.62 23.58 32.94
C LYS A 138 7.56 23.36 34.43
N GLN A 139 6.75 22.41 34.91
CA GLN A 139 6.63 22.02 36.30
C GLN A 139 7.54 20.83 36.68
N GLY A 140 8.36 20.35 35.77
CA GLY A 140 9.22 19.16 35.99
C GLY A 140 8.43 17.86 36.12
N LEU A 141 7.20 17.80 35.63
CA LEU A 141 6.34 16.61 35.70
C LEU A 141 6.46 15.78 34.44
N GLU A 142 6.86 14.53 34.62
CA GLU A 142 6.85 13.52 33.56
C GLU A 142 5.93 12.37 33.94
N ARG A 143 5.09 11.93 33.02
CA ARG A 143 4.16 10.82 33.26
C ARG A 143 3.91 10.06 31.97
N GLY A 144 3.82 8.72 32.04
CA GLY A 144 3.27 7.87 30.99
C GLY A 144 1.80 7.52 31.24
N LEU A 145 1.19 6.83 30.31
CA LEU A 145 -0.12 6.19 30.51
C LEU A 145 -0.01 5.07 31.54
N SER A 146 -1.06 4.91 32.38
CA SER A 146 -1.15 3.74 33.22
C SER A 146 -1.14 2.45 32.40
N TRP A 147 -0.63 1.35 32.96
CA TRP A 147 -0.61 0.08 32.25
C TRP A 147 -2.01 -0.38 31.81
N LYS A 148 -3.02 -0.12 32.62
CA LYS A 148 -4.42 -0.43 32.34
C LYS A 148 -4.93 0.36 31.13
N ASP A 149 -4.66 1.66 31.09
CA ASP A 149 -5.09 2.52 29.98
C ASP A 149 -4.33 2.19 28.70
N ARG A 150 -3.03 1.89 28.81
CA ARG A 150 -2.23 1.44 27.69
C ARG A 150 -2.73 0.13 27.08
N GLN A 151 -3.18 -0.83 27.91
CA GLN A 151 -3.79 -2.07 27.42
C GLN A 151 -5.10 -1.83 26.65
N LYS A 152 -5.92 -0.86 27.08
CA LYS A 152 -7.15 -0.48 26.38
C LYS A 152 -6.88 0.20 25.05
N LEU A 153 -5.83 1.02 24.98
CA LEU A 153 -5.47 1.78 23.79
C LEU A 153 -4.65 0.96 22.79
N ALA A 154 -4.11 -0.19 23.18
CA ALA A 154 -3.25 -0.99 22.32
C ALA A 154 -3.97 -1.40 21.03
N PRO A 155 -3.36 -1.16 19.87
CA PRO A 155 -3.92 -1.56 18.60
C PRO A 155 -3.88 -3.09 18.44
N THR A 156 -4.74 -3.62 17.57
CA THR A 156 -4.65 -5.02 17.18
C THR A 156 -3.95 -5.13 15.84
N ARG A 157 -2.88 -5.90 15.79
CA ARG A 157 -2.16 -6.15 14.53
C ARG A 157 -2.68 -7.43 13.86
N ILE A 158 -3.10 -7.32 12.61
CA ILE A 158 -3.50 -8.42 11.73
C ILE A 158 -2.40 -8.60 10.68
N GLY A 159 -1.41 -9.43 11.00
CA GLY A 159 -0.25 -9.69 10.14
C GLY A 159 -0.07 -11.17 9.84
N ALA A 160 1.15 -11.58 9.54
CA ALA A 160 1.52 -12.98 9.31
C ALA A 160 1.27 -13.89 10.53
N LEU A 161 1.30 -13.32 11.74
CA LEU A 161 1.05 -14.03 13.00
C LEU A 161 -0.38 -13.79 13.53
N ALA A 162 -1.36 -13.65 12.63
CA ALA A 162 -2.76 -13.41 12.99
C ALA A 162 -3.35 -14.55 13.85
N GLU A 163 -2.81 -15.77 13.75
CA GLU A 163 -3.21 -16.94 14.55
C GLU A 163 -3.07 -16.73 16.05
N GLN A 164 -2.16 -15.86 16.52
CA GLN A 164 -2.03 -15.50 17.94
C GLN A 164 -3.29 -14.87 18.52
N ASN A 165 -4.10 -14.24 17.67
CA ASN A 165 -5.39 -13.68 18.07
C ASN A 165 -6.47 -14.75 18.31
N LEU A 166 -6.25 -16.01 17.86
CA LEU A 166 -7.14 -17.15 18.06
C LEU A 166 -6.77 -18.00 19.29
N ALA A 167 -5.94 -17.47 20.17
CA ALA A 167 -5.61 -18.06 21.48
C ALA A 167 -6.05 -17.13 22.62
N TRP A 168 -6.42 -17.69 23.79
CA TRP A 168 -6.79 -16.88 24.98
C TRP A 168 -5.56 -16.31 25.68
N GLN A 169 -4.83 -15.43 25.01
CA GLN A 169 -3.69 -14.72 25.59
C GLN A 169 -3.99 -13.23 25.75
N ARG A 170 -3.28 -12.59 26.68
CA ARG A 170 -3.45 -11.14 26.91
C ARG A 170 -3.24 -10.35 25.64
N GLY A 171 -4.21 -9.49 25.31
CA GLY A 171 -4.16 -8.66 24.09
C GLY A 171 -4.72 -9.32 22.83
N SER A 172 -5.06 -10.62 22.83
CA SER A 172 -5.74 -11.25 21.71
C SER A 172 -7.19 -10.76 21.59
N VAL A 173 -7.77 -10.93 20.39
CA VAL A 173 -9.17 -10.57 20.14
C VAL A 173 -10.13 -11.40 20.99
N LEU A 174 -9.85 -12.69 21.16
CA LEU A 174 -10.66 -13.59 21.99
C LEU A 174 -10.72 -13.11 23.43
N HIS A 175 -9.59 -12.64 23.94
CA HIS A 175 -9.51 -12.10 25.28
C HIS A 175 -10.30 -10.79 25.46
N ARG A 176 -10.51 -10.00 24.40
CA ARG A 176 -11.31 -8.76 24.44
C ARG A 176 -12.80 -9.01 24.30
N ILE A 177 -13.21 -10.14 23.69
CA ILE A 177 -14.62 -10.48 23.48
C ILE A 177 -15.22 -11.19 24.70
N SER A 178 -14.40 -11.92 25.47
CA SER A 178 -14.89 -12.71 26.61
C SER A 178 -14.35 -12.21 27.95
N ASP A 179 -15.28 -11.92 28.89
CA ASP A 179 -14.95 -11.63 30.30
C ASP A 179 -14.71 -12.91 31.13
N GLU A 180 -14.81 -14.09 30.52
CA GLU A 180 -14.79 -15.43 31.16
C GLU A 180 -13.42 -15.88 31.68
N ARG A 181 -12.63 -14.98 32.23
CA ARG A 181 -11.25 -15.27 32.66
C ARG A 181 -11.10 -16.11 33.91
N ALA A 182 -12.04 -15.97 34.85
CA ALA A 182 -11.84 -16.50 36.20
C ALA A 182 -11.92 -18.05 36.24
N ASP A 183 -12.84 -18.65 35.51
CA ASP A 183 -13.09 -20.09 35.58
C ASP A 183 -12.04 -20.91 34.84
N ALA A 184 -11.57 -20.43 33.67
CA ALA A 184 -10.55 -21.14 32.90
C ALA A 184 -9.20 -21.22 33.62
N SER A 185 -8.80 -20.20 34.36
CA SER A 185 -7.54 -20.20 35.13
C SER A 185 -7.54 -21.23 36.23
N THR A 186 -8.65 -21.37 36.95
CA THR A 186 -8.82 -22.37 38.00
C THR A 186 -8.79 -23.79 37.44
N ALA A 187 -9.49 -24.02 36.32
CA ALA A 187 -9.48 -25.30 35.61
C ALA A 187 -8.07 -25.67 35.12
N LEU A 188 -7.32 -24.73 34.55
CA LEU A 188 -5.95 -24.97 34.07
C LEU A 188 -5.00 -25.30 35.21
N VAL A 189 -5.07 -24.60 36.35
CA VAL A 189 -4.26 -24.92 37.53
C VAL A 189 -4.58 -26.31 38.07
N LYS A 190 -5.87 -26.66 38.11
CA LYS A 190 -6.30 -28.02 38.51
C LYS A 190 -5.77 -29.06 37.55
N THR A 191 -5.93 -28.86 36.23
CA THR A 191 -5.41 -29.78 35.21
C THR A 191 -3.89 -29.97 35.32
N GLY A 192 -3.14 -28.87 35.56
CA GLY A 192 -1.69 -28.98 35.77
C GLY A 192 -1.29 -29.80 37.00
N ARG A 193 -2.08 -29.70 38.08
CA ARG A 193 -1.88 -30.54 39.29
C ARG A 193 -2.21 -32.03 39.02
N ASP A 194 -3.31 -32.25 38.32
CA ASP A 194 -3.74 -33.62 37.96
C ASP A 194 -2.76 -34.27 37.00
N ALA A 195 -2.26 -33.56 35.98
CA ALA A 195 -1.23 -34.04 35.08
C ALA A 195 0.07 -34.44 35.81
N ARG A 196 0.52 -33.63 36.76
CA ARG A 196 1.70 -33.93 37.57
C ARG A 196 1.49 -35.17 38.41
N ARG A 197 0.30 -35.37 39.00
CA ARG A 197 -0.04 -36.53 39.82
C ARG A 197 -0.08 -37.79 38.98
N VAL A 198 -0.74 -37.78 37.80
CA VAL A 198 -0.83 -38.95 36.91
C VAL A 198 0.55 -39.33 36.39
N PHE A 199 1.33 -38.35 35.90
CA PHE A 199 2.69 -38.59 35.44
C PHE A 199 3.58 -39.19 36.52
N GLY A 200 3.50 -38.69 37.77
CA GLY A 200 4.30 -39.21 38.88
C GLY A 200 4.05 -40.72 39.14
N THR A 201 2.78 -41.13 39.08
CA THR A 201 2.43 -42.56 39.26
C THR A 201 2.98 -43.45 38.16
N GLU A 202 2.95 -42.98 36.90
CA GLU A 202 3.50 -43.74 35.75
C GLU A 202 5.03 -43.69 35.75
N ALA A 203 5.62 -42.52 36.03
CA ALA A 203 7.07 -42.34 36.05
C ALA A 203 7.78 -43.19 37.12
N ASP A 204 7.17 -43.32 38.29
CA ASP A 204 7.71 -44.15 39.37
C ASP A 204 7.86 -45.62 38.92
N GLN A 205 6.94 -46.15 38.10
CA GLN A 205 7.03 -47.48 37.55
C GLN A 205 8.19 -47.64 36.54
N HIS A 206 8.30 -46.64 35.63
CA HIS A 206 9.32 -46.66 34.56
C HIS A 206 10.73 -46.32 35.07
N LEU A 207 10.84 -45.56 36.16
CA LEU A 207 12.10 -45.10 36.72
C LEU A 207 12.47 -45.80 38.03
N SER A 208 11.79 -46.90 38.39
CA SER A 208 11.95 -47.60 39.65
C SER A 208 13.41 -47.96 39.97
N GLY A 209 14.18 -48.43 38.98
CA GLY A 209 15.59 -48.76 39.18
C GLY A 209 16.48 -47.56 39.52
N ALA A 210 16.21 -46.40 38.86
CA ALA A 210 16.91 -45.16 39.15
C ALA A 210 16.54 -44.61 40.53
N LEU A 211 15.26 -44.67 40.89
CA LEU A 211 14.75 -44.22 42.20
C LEU A 211 15.30 -45.03 43.35
N GLU A 212 15.43 -46.35 43.19
CA GLU A 212 16.06 -47.23 44.20
C GLU A 212 17.55 -46.93 44.34
N THR A 213 18.25 -46.65 43.23
CA THR A 213 19.66 -46.24 43.29
C THR A 213 19.81 -44.90 44.02
N VAL A 214 18.94 -43.92 43.76
CA VAL A 214 18.94 -42.63 44.49
C VAL A 214 18.70 -42.86 45.99
N LYS A 215 17.74 -43.70 46.34
CA LYS A 215 17.41 -44.03 47.73
C LYS A 215 18.59 -44.66 48.45
N THR A 216 19.21 -45.66 47.82
CA THR A 216 20.37 -46.35 48.39
C THR A 216 21.54 -45.40 48.59
N THR A 217 21.89 -44.62 47.58
CA THR A 217 22.99 -43.67 47.66
C THR A 217 22.72 -42.57 48.70
N ALA A 218 21.48 -42.09 48.80
CA ALA A 218 21.10 -41.10 49.79
C ALA A 218 21.24 -41.64 51.23
N ASN A 219 20.83 -42.90 51.44
CA ASN A 219 21.00 -43.58 52.74
C ASN A 219 22.48 -43.77 53.09
N GLU A 220 23.34 -44.17 52.15
CA GLU A 220 24.77 -44.29 52.33
C GLU A 220 25.45 -42.95 52.70
N LEU A 221 24.94 -41.88 52.16
CA LEU A 221 25.45 -40.49 52.41
C LEU A 221 24.76 -39.79 53.58
N GLY A 222 23.78 -40.42 54.22
CA GLY A 222 23.04 -39.86 55.36
C GLY A 222 22.11 -38.68 54.92
N ILE A 223 21.71 -38.62 53.68
CA ILE A 223 20.85 -37.56 53.13
C ILE A 223 19.37 -38.01 53.30
N PRO A 224 18.52 -37.21 54.01
CA PRO A 224 17.12 -37.59 54.25
C PRO A 224 16.29 -37.34 52.98
N VAL A 225 15.94 -38.36 52.22
CA VAL A 225 15.07 -38.29 51.03
C VAL A 225 13.65 -38.83 51.29
N GLY A 226 13.29 -39.04 52.54
CA GLY A 226 12.02 -39.66 52.95
C GLY A 226 11.98 -41.17 52.77
N ALA A 227 10.80 -41.79 52.83
CA ALA A 227 10.64 -43.24 52.71
C ALA A 227 10.93 -43.76 51.29
N ALA A 228 10.59 -42.98 50.28
CA ALA A 228 10.90 -43.27 48.87
C ALA A 228 10.96 -41.95 48.06
N PRO A 229 12.01 -41.74 47.24
CA PRO A 229 12.03 -40.65 46.27
C PRO A 229 11.01 -40.91 45.16
N HIS A 230 10.38 -39.87 44.61
CA HIS A 230 9.40 -39.96 43.54
C HIS A 230 9.82 -39.09 42.35
N ALA A 231 9.53 -39.56 41.13
CA ALA A 231 9.69 -38.81 39.92
C ALA A 231 8.40 -38.01 39.63
N MET A 232 8.50 -36.70 39.49
CA MET A 232 7.36 -35.83 39.19
C MET A 232 7.72 -34.80 38.10
N LEU A 233 6.71 -34.34 37.37
CA LEU A 233 6.92 -33.17 36.47
C LEU A 233 7.36 -31.98 37.28
N ASP A 234 8.43 -31.31 36.85
CA ASP A 234 8.91 -30.11 37.49
C ASP A 234 7.83 -29.00 37.44
N ALA A 235 7.52 -28.46 38.61
CA ALA A 235 6.50 -27.43 38.75
C ALA A 235 6.82 -26.12 37.99
N HIS A 236 8.10 -25.87 37.69
CA HIS A 236 8.56 -24.72 36.96
C HIS A 236 8.62 -24.95 35.44
N SER A 237 8.82 -26.17 34.97
CA SER A 237 8.93 -26.52 33.54
C SER A 237 7.58 -26.71 32.85
N VAL A 238 6.52 -27.04 33.60
CA VAL A 238 5.16 -27.24 33.07
C VAL A 238 4.19 -26.26 33.71
N SER A 239 3.92 -25.17 33.04
CA SER A 239 2.90 -24.19 33.43
C SER A 239 1.78 -24.13 32.39
N PHE A 240 0.53 -24.36 32.81
CA PHE A 240 -0.64 -24.13 32.01
C PHE A 240 -1.14 -22.70 32.26
N ASN A 241 -1.20 -21.89 31.20
CA ASN A 241 -1.70 -20.53 31.26
C ASN A 241 -2.77 -20.29 30.17
N GLY A 242 -3.41 -19.15 30.16
CA GLY A 242 -4.45 -18.84 29.16
C GLY A 242 -4.00 -19.01 27.70
N GLY A 243 -2.71 -18.88 27.41
CA GLY A 243 -2.14 -19.09 26.08
C GLY A 243 -2.11 -20.56 25.62
N THR A 244 -2.35 -21.52 26.52
CA THR A 244 -2.45 -22.95 26.19
C THR A 244 -3.84 -23.34 25.67
N ILE A 245 -4.85 -22.47 25.81
CA ILE A 245 -6.21 -22.71 25.30
C ILE A 245 -6.25 -22.26 23.83
N ALA A 246 -6.53 -23.18 22.93
CA ALA A 246 -6.70 -22.94 21.51
C ALA A 246 -8.09 -23.37 21.05
N LEU A 247 -8.63 -22.65 20.04
CA LEU A 247 -9.87 -23.03 19.38
C LEU A 247 -9.62 -24.22 18.45
N HIS A 248 -10.56 -25.16 18.44
CA HIS A 248 -10.58 -26.29 17.51
C HIS A 248 -11.94 -26.34 16.81
N ASP A 249 -11.97 -26.91 15.61
CA ASP A 249 -13.22 -27.26 14.95
C ASP A 249 -13.86 -28.50 15.60
N HIS A 250 -15.04 -28.93 15.12
CA HIS A 250 -15.72 -30.11 15.62
C HIS A 250 -14.96 -31.43 15.38
N GLY A 251 -14.01 -31.42 14.43
CA GLY A 251 -13.12 -32.55 14.13
C GLY A 251 -11.84 -32.58 14.96
N GLY A 252 -11.66 -31.62 15.88
CA GLY A 252 -10.47 -31.51 16.71
C GLY A 252 -9.27 -30.85 16.02
N ILE A 253 -9.46 -30.24 14.84
CA ILE A 253 -8.38 -29.53 14.12
C ILE A 253 -8.24 -28.12 14.71
N PRO A 254 -7.04 -27.69 15.15
CA PRO A 254 -6.83 -26.35 15.68
C PRO A 254 -7.17 -25.27 14.63
N LEU A 255 -7.97 -24.26 14.97
CA LEU A 255 -8.27 -23.14 14.05
C LEU A 255 -7.02 -22.34 13.62
N ARG A 256 -5.93 -22.43 14.38
CA ARG A 256 -4.63 -21.86 13.95
C ARG A 256 -4.02 -22.58 12.74
N ALA A 257 -4.50 -23.80 12.40
CA ALA A 257 -4.11 -24.55 11.21
C ALA A 257 -4.88 -24.11 9.95
N LEU A 258 -5.82 -23.18 10.07
CA LEU A 258 -6.46 -22.55 8.92
C LEU A 258 -5.40 -21.84 8.06
N GLY A 259 -5.65 -21.78 6.74
CA GLY A 259 -4.82 -20.98 5.84
C GLY A 259 -4.76 -19.50 6.27
N VAL A 260 -3.66 -18.84 5.98
CA VAL A 260 -3.37 -17.46 6.41
C VAL A 260 -4.54 -16.49 6.11
N GLY A 261 -5.11 -16.56 4.92
CA GLY A 261 -6.23 -15.70 4.53
C GLY A 261 -7.49 -15.94 5.37
N SER A 262 -7.85 -17.20 5.63
CA SER A 262 -9.01 -17.55 6.46
C SER A 262 -8.82 -17.08 7.90
N THR A 263 -7.62 -17.26 8.47
CA THR A 263 -7.26 -16.78 9.80
C THR A 263 -7.38 -15.26 9.90
N ARG A 264 -6.81 -14.52 8.93
CA ARG A 264 -6.87 -13.05 8.89
C ARG A 264 -8.30 -12.54 8.77
N LEU A 265 -9.11 -13.15 7.90
CA LEU A 265 -10.51 -12.77 7.73
C LEU A 265 -11.33 -13.04 8.99
N LEU A 266 -11.12 -14.20 9.64
CA LEU A 266 -11.79 -14.53 10.91
C LEU A 266 -11.41 -13.51 11.99
N VAL A 267 -10.13 -13.21 12.15
CA VAL A 267 -9.64 -12.21 13.12
C VAL A 267 -10.22 -10.83 12.84
N ALA A 268 -10.31 -10.39 11.57
CA ALA A 268 -10.93 -9.12 11.19
C ALA A 268 -12.42 -9.07 11.58
N GLY A 269 -13.16 -10.16 11.32
CA GLY A 269 -14.57 -10.28 11.72
C GLY A 269 -14.78 -10.25 13.24
N LEU A 270 -13.90 -10.91 14.00
CA LEU A 270 -13.91 -10.87 15.46
C LEU A 270 -13.55 -9.47 15.99
N GLN A 271 -12.59 -8.77 15.37
CA GLN A 271 -12.25 -7.40 15.73
C GLN A 271 -13.43 -6.44 15.55
N ARG A 272 -14.22 -6.62 14.50
CA ARG A 272 -15.45 -5.85 14.31
C ARG A 272 -16.42 -6.03 15.50
N LYS A 273 -16.57 -7.27 15.97
CA LYS A 273 -17.40 -7.56 17.16
C LYS A 273 -16.82 -6.97 18.44
N ALA A 274 -15.50 -6.89 18.53
CA ALA A 274 -14.77 -6.27 19.63
C ALA A 274 -14.58 -4.75 19.45
N ALA A 275 -15.20 -4.11 18.45
CA ALA A 275 -14.93 -2.71 18.09
C ALA A 275 -15.18 -1.72 19.26
N ALA A 276 -16.12 -2.03 20.16
CA ALA A 276 -16.35 -1.25 21.37
C ALA A 276 -15.18 -1.28 22.37
N SER A 277 -14.23 -2.22 22.22
CA SER A 277 -13.08 -2.40 23.10
C SER A 277 -11.72 -2.27 22.38
N THR A 278 -11.70 -1.84 21.09
CA THR A 278 -10.50 -1.75 20.25
C THR A 278 -10.28 -0.33 19.78
N SER A 279 -9.12 0.27 20.06
CA SER A 279 -8.78 1.63 19.65
C SER A 279 -8.45 1.73 18.15
N ALA A 280 -7.62 0.82 17.64
CA ALA A 280 -7.19 0.79 16.24
C ALA A 280 -6.85 -0.63 15.79
N VAL A 281 -6.99 -0.86 14.47
CA VAL A 281 -6.56 -2.08 13.79
C VAL A 281 -5.41 -1.74 12.84
N LEU A 282 -4.34 -2.53 12.89
CA LEU A 282 -3.19 -2.41 11.98
C LEU A 282 -3.14 -3.66 11.11
N ALA A 283 -3.16 -3.50 9.78
CA ALA A 283 -3.05 -4.61 8.84
C ALA A 283 -2.02 -4.29 7.76
N ASP A 284 -0.87 -4.93 7.85
CA ASP A 284 0.18 -4.81 6.85
C ASP A 284 -0.10 -5.75 5.68
N GLU A 285 0.11 -5.27 4.45
CA GLU A 285 -0.18 -6.01 3.22
C GLU A 285 -1.55 -6.70 3.29
N LEU A 286 -2.61 -5.88 3.28
CA LEU A 286 -3.99 -6.35 3.52
C LEU A 286 -4.35 -7.57 2.66
N GLU A 287 -3.88 -7.60 1.43
CA GLU A 287 -4.10 -8.68 0.46
C GLU A 287 -3.36 -9.98 0.75
N TYR A 288 -2.37 -9.98 1.65
CA TYR A 288 -1.53 -11.15 1.87
C TYR A 288 -2.34 -12.39 2.29
N GLY A 289 -2.25 -13.44 1.48
CA GLY A 289 -2.96 -14.70 1.68
C GLY A 289 -4.47 -14.66 1.39
N LEU A 290 -5.00 -13.56 0.83
CA LEU A 290 -6.41 -13.40 0.50
C LEU A 290 -6.64 -13.46 -1.02
N GLU A 291 -7.62 -14.24 -1.43
CA GLU A 291 -8.13 -14.21 -2.80
C GLU A 291 -8.92 -12.89 -3.05
N PRO A 292 -8.99 -12.40 -4.31
CA PRO A 292 -9.64 -11.13 -4.63
C PRO A 292 -11.05 -10.94 -4.03
N HIS A 293 -11.89 -11.97 -4.05
CA HIS A 293 -13.24 -11.89 -3.47
C HIS A 293 -13.24 -11.77 -1.94
N ARG A 294 -12.25 -12.34 -1.26
CA ARG A 294 -12.11 -12.24 0.20
C ARG A 294 -11.55 -10.89 0.66
N ILE A 295 -10.80 -10.19 -0.19
CA ILE A 295 -10.34 -8.82 0.09
C ILE A 295 -11.55 -7.91 0.33
N GLY A 296 -12.59 -7.98 -0.52
CA GLY A 296 -13.82 -7.22 -0.32
C GLY A 296 -14.49 -7.52 1.03
N HIS A 297 -14.59 -8.80 1.41
CA HIS A 297 -15.15 -9.19 2.73
C HIS A 297 -14.30 -8.68 3.89
N PHE A 298 -12.98 -8.71 3.77
CA PHE A 298 -12.08 -8.18 4.79
C PHE A 298 -12.30 -6.67 4.97
N LEU A 299 -12.34 -5.90 3.89
CA LEU A 299 -12.60 -4.45 3.93
C LEU A 299 -14.00 -4.13 4.50
N LEU A 300 -15.02 -4.93 4.16
CA LEU A 300 -16.37 -4.79 4.75
C LEU A 300 -16.34 -5.03 6.26
N SER A 301 -15.57 -6.01 6.74
CA SER A 301 -15.42 -6.26 8.18
C SER A 301 -14.74 -5.10 8.91
N LEU A 302 -13.91 -4.32 8.22
CA LEU A 302 -13.33 -3.07 8.75
C LEU A 302 -14.25 -1.85 8.64
N GLY A 303 -15.43 -1.98 8.01
CA GLY A 303 -16.41 -0.90 7.87
C GLY A 303 -16.18 0.03 6.69
N CYS A 304 -15.60 -0.45 5.57
CA CYS A 304 -15.24 0.40 4.42
C CYS A 304 -16.42 1.10 3.73
N LYS A 305 -17.64 0.59 3.90
CA LYS A 305 -18.87 1.16 3.30
C LYS A 305 -19.77 1.84 4.34
N GLU A 306 -19.34 1.94 5.59
CA GLU A 306 -20.13 2.53 6.66
C GLU A 306 -19.91 4.04 6.75
N THR A 307 -20.99 4.81 6.90
CA THR A 307 -20.94 6.27 7.06
C THR A 307 -20.24 6.66 8.37
N ILE A 308 -20.50 5.89 9.43
CA ILE A 308 -19.84 6.04 10.73
C ILE A 308 -18.96 4.80 10.93
N PRO A 309 -17.65 4.92 10.73
CA PRO A 309 -16.75 3.77 10.86
C PRO A 309 -16.76 3.19 12.27
N PRO A 310 -16.98 1.87 12.45
CA PRO A 310 -17.04 1.23 13.77
C PRO A 310 -15.68 1.22 14.48
N LEU A 311 -14.60 1.26 13.70
CA LEU A 311 -13.22 1.25 14.21
C LEU A 311 -12.32 2.13 13.32
N GLN A 312 -11.16 2.49 13.84
CA GLN A 312 -10.09 3.12 13.04
C GLN A 312 -9.13 2.03 12.57
N ALA A 313 -8.85 1.97 11.27
CA ALA A 313 -7.94 0.99 10.71
C ALA A 313 -6.82 1.67 9.91
N PHE A 314 -5.60 1.20 10.11
CA PHE A 314 -4.43 1.57 9.34
C PHE A 314 -3.98 0.34 8.58
N VAL A 315 -4.03 0.41 7.27
CA VAL A 315 -3.69 -0.72 6.41
C VAL A 315 -2.69 -0.30 5.35
N THR A 316 -1.83 -1.22 4.93
CA THR A 316 -1.00 -1.03 3.73
C THR A 316 -1.47 -1.96 2.64
N SER A 317 -1.30 -1.58 1.39
CA SER A 317 -1.63 -2.44 0.27
C SER A 317 -0.83 -2.10 -0.98
N HIS A 318 -0.52 -3.15 -1.76
CA HIS A 318 -0.01 -3.08 -3.12
C HIS A 318 -0.99 -3.70 -4.13
N SER A 319 -2.22 -4.01 -3.70
CA SER A 319 -3.21 -4.68 -4.52
C SER A 319 -4.12 -3.69 -5.27
N PRO A 320 -4.17 -3.74 -6.60
CA PRO A 320 -5.16 -3.00 -7.38
C PRO A 320 -6.61 -3.28 -6.96
N VAL A 321 -6.89 -4.48 -6.44
CA VAL A 321 -8.22 -4.87 -5.95
C VAL A 321 -8.61 -4.05 -4.73
N VAL A 322 -7.70 -3.89 -3.76
CA VAL A 322 -7.93 -3.06 -2.56
C VAL A 322 -8.24 -1.63 -2.96
N LEU A 323 -7.45 -1.07 -3.89
CA LEU A 323 -7.64 0.31 -4.35
C LEU A 323 -9.02 0.52 -5.01
N ARG A 324 -9.48 -0.44 -5.82
CA ARG A 324 -10.80 -0.36 -6.47
C ARG A 324 -11.97 -0.43 -5.48
N GLU A 325 -11.81 -1.17 -4.38
CA GLU A 325 -12.85 -1.35 -3.37
C GLU A 325 -13.02 -0.13 -2.44
N LEU A 326 -11.96 0.64 -2.23
CA LEU A 326 -11.94 1.79 -1.34
C LEU A 326 -12.32 3.09 -2.07
N SER A 327 -12.83 4.06 -1.31
CA SER A 327 -13.00 5.43 -1.80
C SER A 327 -11.68 6.19 -1.74
N GLY A 328 -11.52 7.22 -2.57
CA GLY A 328 -10.33 8.05 -2.54
C GLY A 328 -10.09 8.75 -1.19
N THR A 329 -11.13 8.94 -0.37
CA THR A 329 -11.00 9.48 0.99
C THR A 329 -10.43 8.48 2.01
N GLN A 330 -10.42 7.19 1.67
CA GLN A 330 -9.85 6.10 2.47
C GLN A 330 -8.45 5.70 1.99
N LEU A 331 -8.00 6.26 0.85
CA LEU A 331 -6.71 6.01 0.24
C LEU A 331 -5.76 7.18 0.51
N PHE A 332 -4.58 6.87 1.01
CA PHE A 332 -3.55 7.83 1.37
C PHE A 332 -2.24 7.48 0.66
N VAL A 333 -1.81 8.34 -0.24
CA VAL A 333 -0.55 8.15 -0.98
C VAL A 333 0.61 8.60 -0.12
N MET A 334 1.54 7.68 0.14
CA MET A 334 2.78 7.97 0.83
C MET A 334 3.91 8.22 -0.17
N ARG A 335 4.59 9.35 -0.04
CA ARG A 335 5.73 9.75 -0.88
C ARG A 335 6.94 10.05 -0.02
N ARG A 336 8.11 9.67 -0.55
CA ARG A 336 9.41 9.95 0.07
C ARG A 336 10.11 11.06 -0.71
N PHE A 337 10.48 12.11 -0.02
CA PHE A 337 11.37 13.17 -0.50
C PHE A 337 12.67 13.14 0.30
N PRO A 338 13.77 13.78 -0.13
CA PRO A 338 15.07 13.66 0.52
C PRO A 338 15.08 13.91 2.04
N LEU A 339 14.24 14.83 2.52
CA LEU A 339 14.21 15.22 3.95
C LEU A 339 12.85 14.99 4.63
N LEU A 340 11.82 14.67 3.86
CA LEU A 340 10.44 14.67 4.34
C LEU A 340 9.67 13.52 3.70
N HIS A 341 8.85 12.85 4.49
CA HIS A 341 7.79 11.99 3.99
C HIS A 341 6.46 12.71 4.05
N THR A 342 5.63 12.53 3.04
CA THR A 342 4.26 13.06 3.00
C THR A 342 3.27 11.93 2.86
N ILE A 343 2.11 12.10 3.50
CA ILE A 343 0.94 11.23 3.32
C ILE A 343 -0.22 12.15 2.95
N GLN A 344 -0.79 11.94 1.78
CA GLN A 344 -1.87 12.77 1.24
C GLN A 344 -3.07 11.92 0.86
N SER A 345 -4.27 12.35 1.25
CA SER A 345 -5.50 11.70 0.81
C SER A 345 -5.69 11.87 -0.68
N VAL A 346 -6.11 10.82 -1.37
CA VAL A 346 -6.48 10.91 -2.80
C VAL A 346 -7.70 11.83 -2.99
N GLY A 347 -8.57 11.88 -1.98
CA GLY A 347 -9.71 12.81 -1.95
C GLY A 347 -10.98 12.27 -2.59
N ALA A 348 -12.04 13.06 -2.50
CA ALA A 348 -13.40 12.69 -2.97
C ALA A 348 -13.68 13.10 -4.42
N GLY A 349 -12.74 13.68 -5.15
CA GLY A 349 -12.92 14.17 -6.50
C GLY A 349 -13.34 13.05 -7.47
N SER A 350 -14.30 13.35 -8.35
CA SER A 350 -14.84 12.36 -9.31
C SER A 350 -13.76 11.85 -10.27
N GLU A 351 -12.85 12.71 -10.73
CA GLU A 351 -11.74 12.31 -11.61
C GLU A 351 -10.74 11.39 -10.89
N ALA A 352 -10.41 11.70 -9.62
CA ALA A 352 -9.55 10.85 -8.81
C ALA A 352 -10.19 9.47 -8.60
N GLN A 353 -11.48 9.42 -8.25
CA GLN A 353 -12.21 8.17 -8.06
C GLN A 353 -12.33 7.35 -9.35
N SER A 354 -12.55 8.01 -10.49
CA SER A 354 -12.56 7.37 -11.82
C SER A 354 -11.18 6.78 -12.14
N THR A 355 -10.12 7.54 -11.91
CA THR A 355 -8.74 7.12 -12.16
C THR A 355 -8.34 5.92 -11.30
N ILE A 356 -8.72 5.90 -10.01
CA ILE A 356 -8.49 4.75 -9.11
C ILE A 356 -9.16 3.48 -9.65
N ARG A 357 -10.38 3.59 -10.14
CA ARG A 357 -11.12 2.42 -10.64
C ARG A 357 -10.55 1.86 -11.93
N LEU A 358 -10.10 2.74 -12.82
CA LEU A 358 -9.59 2.35 -14.14
C LEU A 358 -8.11 1.95 -14.10
N TYR A 359 -7.29 2.69 -13.36
CA TYR A 359 -5.82 2.58 -13.34
C TYR A 359 -5.26 2.55 -11.91
N PRO A 360 -5.71 1.65 -11.03
CA PRO A 360 -5.23 1.58 -9.64
C PRO A 360 -3.73 1.34 -9.56
N GLU A 361 -3.16 0.60 -10.52
CA GLU A 361 -1.72 0.31 -10.62
C GLU A 361 -0.87 1.58 -10.77
N ALA A 362 -1.44 2.64 -11.35
CA ALA A 362 -0.72 3.90 -11.51
C ALA A 362 -0.44 4.60 -10.17
N PHE A 363 -1.28 4.38 -9.15
CA PHE A 363 -1.06 4.90 -7.80
C PHE A 363 0.04 4.14 -7.04
N LEU A 364 0.45 2.98 -7.52
CA LEU A 364 1.51 2.15 -6.94
C LEU A 364 2.88 2.42 -7.58
N ALA A 365 2.89 3.07 -8.73
CA ALA A 365 4.11 3.39 -9.48
C ALA A 365 4.78 4.68 -8.96
N PRO A 366 6.10 4.84 -9.08
CA PRO A 366 6.77 6.10 -8.76
C PRO A 366 6.55 7.21 -9.80
N ARG A 367 6.27 6.86 -11.06
CA ARG A 367 6.11 7.78 -12.20
C ARG A 367 4.90 7.38 -13.05
N VAL A 368 4.26 8.37 -13.66
CA VAL A 368 3.07 8.13 -14.49
C VAL A 368 3.20 8.85 -15.83
N ILE A 369 2.96 8.13 -16.92
CA ILE A 369 2.73 8.71 -18.23
C ILE A 369 1.23 8.67 -18.50
N VAL A 370 0.62 9.82 -18.68
CA VAL A 370 -0.77 9.95 -19.10
C VAL A 370 -0.79 10.12 -20.61
N CYS A 371 -1.33 9.14 -21.29
CA CYS A 371 -1.48 9.10 -22.74
C CYS A 371 -2.85 9.69 -23.13
N GLU A 372 -2.91 10.39 -24.25
CA GLU A 372 -4.18 10.93 -24.75
C GLU A 372 -5.17 9.83 -25.08
N GLY A 373 -4.70 8.71 -25.64
CA GLY A 373 -5.56 7.60 -25.98
C GLY A 373 -4.89 6.24 -25.97
N ALA A 374 -5.66 5.24 -26.40
CA ALA A 374 -5.25 3.83 -26.47
C ALA A 374 -4.08 3.58 -27.43
N SER A 375 -3.97 4.38 -28.50
CA SER A 375 -2.89 4.27 -29.49
C SER A 375 -1.53 4.57 -28.84
N GLU A 376 -1.41 5.65 -28.05
CA GLU A 376 -0.18 6.04 -27.36
C GLU A 376 0.22 4.99 -26.32
N VAL A 377 -0.76 4.45 -25.57
CA VAL A 377 -0.50 3.36 -24.62
C VAL A 377 0.02 2.12 -25.35
N GLY A 378 -0.59 1.75 -26.48
CA GLY A 378 -0.15 0.63 -27.30
C GLY A 378 1.26 0.83 -27.85
N LEU A 379 1.56 2.04 -28.35
CA LEU A 379 2.89 2.40 -28.83
C LEU A 379 3.96 2.20 -27.75
N LEU A 380 3.72 2.74 -26.54
CA LEU A 380 4.69 2.64 -25.44
C LEU A 380 4.81 1.20 -24.89
N ARG A 381 3.75 0.41 -24.90
CA ARG A 381 3.83 -1.03 -24.56
C ARG A 381 4.65 -1.80 -25.57
N GLY A 382 4.43 -1.57 -26.87
CA GLY A 382 5.21 -2.18 -27.92
C GLY A 382 6.69 -1.75 -27.87
N LEU A 383 6.96 -0.49 -27.54
CA LEU A 383 8.31 0.01 -27.27
C LEU A 383 8.99 -0.77 -26.13
N ASP A 384 8.30 -0.94 -25.02
CA ASP A 384 8.82 -1.68 -23.87
C ASP A 384 9.14 -3.14 -24.21
N GLN A 385 8.27 -3.79 -24.96
CA GLN A 385 8.52 -5.16 -25.42
C GLN A 385 9.71 -5.23 -26.36
N PHE A 386 9.83 -4.29 -27.30
CA PHE A 386 10.98 -4.19 -28.18
C PHE A 386 12.28 -3.93 -27.38
N PHE A 387 12.26 -3.03 -26.40
CA PHE A 387 13.41 -2.76 -25.53
C PHE A 387 13.80 -4.01 -24.73
N ALA A 388 12.83 -4.74 -24.19
CA ALA A 388 13.09 -6.00 -23.47
C ALA A 388 13.78 -7.04 -24.39
N LEU A 389 13.34 -7.18 -25.64
CA LEU A 389 13.98 -8.08 -26.64
C LEU A 389 15.42 -7.67 -26.96
N LYS A 390 15.75 -6.38 -26.88
CA LYS A 390 17.11 -5.85 -27.08
C LYS A 390 17.96 -5.86 -25.81
N GLY A 391 17.41 -6.25 -24.66
CA GLY A 391 18.09 -6.15 -23.37
C GLY A 391 18.26 -4.70 -22.87
N TRP A 392 17.46 -3.77 -23.39
CA TRP A 392 17.48 -2.37 -22.98
C TRP A 392 16.52 -2.10 -21.82
N PRO A 393 16.80 -1.11 -20.94
CA PRO A 393 15.91 -0.77 -19.85
C PRO A 393 14.54 -0.29 -20.35
N THR A 394 13.47 -0.91 -19.86
CA THR A 394 12.07 -0.60 -20.22
C THR A 394 11.50 0.51 -19.33
N LEU A 395 10.38 1.14 -19.74
CA LEU A 395 9.61 2.05 -18.90
C LEU A 395 9.09 1.32 -17.64
N ALA A 396 8.62 0.08 -17.81
CA ALA A 396 8.14 -0.75 -16.73
C ALA A 396 9.24 -1.05 -15.69
N SER A 397 10.47 -1.37 -16.12
CA SER A 397 11.61 -1.62 -15.21
C SER A 397 12.01 -0.38 -14.40
N ARG A 398 11.63 0.80 -14.86
CA ARG A 398 11.83 2.09 -14.20
C ARG A 398 10.64 2.52 -13.36
N GLY A 399 9.66 1.65 -13.20
CA GLY A 399 8.46 1.92 -12.41
C GLY A 399 7.54 2.98 -13.03
N VAL A 400 7.45 3.04 -14.35
CA VAL A 400 6.51 3.92 -15.05
C VAL A 400 5.20 3.20 -15.28
N ALA A 401 4.08 3.79 -14.85
CA ALA A 401 2.75 3.34 -15.21
C ALA A 401 2.20 4.15 -16.38
N LEU A 402 1.46 3.49 -17.26
CA LEU A 402 0.78 4.09 -18.40
C LEU A 402 -0.71 4.24 -18.11
N VAL A 403 -1.26 5.42 -18.33
CA VAL A 403 -2.66 5.75 -18.09
C VAL A 403 -3.28 6.29 -19.38
N ASP A 404 -4.36 5.67 -19.85
CA ASP A 404 -5.15 6.13 -21.00
C ASP A 404 -6.17 7.17 -20.52
N SER A 405 -6.23 8.35 -21.12
CA SER A 405 -7.26 9.35 -20.81
C SER A 405 -8.60 9.08 -21.51
N GLY A 406 -8.65 8.08 -22.39
CA GLY A 406 -9.85 7.68 -23.12
C GLY A 406 -10.10 8.46 -24.40
N GLY A 407 -9.10 9.21 -24.88
CA GLY A 407 -9.18 10.02 -26.10
C GLY A 407 -10.11 11.22 -25.99
N GLY A 408 -10.17 11.99 -27.06
CA GLY A 408 -11.01 13.18 -27.16
C GLY A 408 -10.20 14.46 -27.15
N THR A 409 -10.47 15.39 -26.23
CA THR A 409 -9.68 16.61 -26.12
C THR A 409 -8.44 16.38 -25.25
N PRO A 410 -7.29 17.01 -25.57
CA PRO A 410 -6.07 16.89 -24.75
C PRO A 410 -6.28 17.33 -23.30
N ASP A 411 -7.23 18.20 -23.03
CA ASP A 411 -7.57 18.68 -21.68
C ASP A 411 -7.93 17.53 -20.71
N LYS A 412 -8.49 16.43 -21.21
CA LYS A 412 -8.76 15.24 -20.39
C LYS A 412 -7.47 14.59 -19.89
N ALA A 413 -6.44 14.51 -20.73
CA ALA A 413 -5.15 13.97 -20.32
C ALA A 413 -4.52 14.84 -19.22
N TYR A 414 -4.58 16.16 -19.36
CA TYR A 414 -4.12 17.10 -18.34
C TYR A 414 -4.94 17.01 -17.05
N GLY A 415 -6.27 16.89 -17.12
CA GLY A 415 -7.12 16.71 -15.93
C GLY A 415 -6.76 15.44 -15.15
N ARG A 416 -6.49 14.34 -15.86
CA ARG A 416 -6.05 13.09 -15.24
C ARG A 416 -4.62 13.18 -14.68
N ALA A 417 -3.74 13.90 -15.38
CA ALA A 417 -2.38 14.17 -14.93
C ALA A 417 -2.36 15.03 -13.64
N GLU A 418 -3.29 15.97 -13.50
CA GLU A 418 -3.42 16.81 -12.31
C GLU A 418 -3.71 16.01 -11.05
N VAL A 419 -4.50 14.92 -11.13
CA VAL A 419 -4.74 14.01 -9.99
C VAL A 419 -3.43 13.48 -9.43
N PHE A 420 -2.54 13.04 -10.30
CA PHE A 420 -1.23 12.51 -9.88
C PHE A 420 -0.28 13.61 -9.42
N GLN A 421 -0.27 14.77 -10.07
CA GLN A 421 0.56 15.90 -9.65
C GLN A 421 0.19 16.39 -8.25
N ASN A 422 -1.10 16.49 -7.94
CA ASN A 422 -1.58 16.88 -6.61
C ASN A 422 -1.15 15.90 -5.51
N LEU A 423 -0.87 14.65 -5.87
CA LEU A 423 -0.37 13.61 -4.97
C LEU A 423 1.17 13.48 -4.99
N GLY A 424 1.87 14.42 -5.64
CA GLY A 424 3.33 14.47 -5.69
C GLY A 424 3.98 13.44 -6.63
N TYR A 425 3.23 12.90 -7.61
CA TYR A 425 3.81 12.04 -8.64
C TYR A 425 4.57 12.86 -9.67
N ARG A 426 5.61 12.25 -10.23
CA ARG A 426 6.23 12.76 -11.43
C ARG A 426 5.39 12.33 -12.63
N VAL A 427 4.93 13.29 -13.43
CA VAL A 427 3.96 13.05 -14.50
C VAL A 427 4.46 13.57 -15.83
N LEU A 428 4.30 12.73 -16.87
CA LEU A 428 4.45 13.12 -18.27
C LEU A 428 3.11 12.95 -18.99
N VAL A 429 2.71 13.92 -19.81
CA VAL A 429 1.58 13.80 -20.74
C VAL A 429 2.14 13.51 -22.13
N LEU A 430 1.67 12.42 -22.77
CA LEU A 430 1.94 12.10 -24.17
C LEU A 430 0.66 12.32 -24.97
N ARG A 431 0.69 13.24 -25.95
CA ARG A 431 -0.50 13.68 -26.67
C ARG A 431 -0.28 13.86 -28.16
N ASP A 432 -1.38 13.86 -28.90
CA ASP A 432 -1.45 14.36 -30.24
C ASP A 432 -1.25 15.89 -30.29
N ASP A 433 -0.94 16.44 -31.46
CA ASP A 433 -0.82 17.88 -31.68
C ASP A 433 -1.79 18.38 -32.76
N ASP A 434 -2.75 17.55 -33.17
CA ASP A 434 -3.80 17.91 -34.14
C ASP A 434 -4.89 18.80 -33.52
N VAL A 435 -5.03 18.78 -32.18
CA VAL A 435 -5.87 19.66 -31.39
C VAL A 435 -5.05 20.29 -30.28
N ALA A 436 -5.05 21.62 -30.18
CA ALA A 436 -4.34 22.32 -29.13
C ALA A 436 -5.09 22.21 -27.79
N PRO A 437 -4.39 21.98 -26.66
CA PRO A 437 -5.00 22.03 -25.33
C PRO A 437 -5.37 23.47 -24.94
N THR A 438 -6.24 23.61 -23.95
CA THR A 438 -6.53 24.91 -23.35
C THR A 438 -5.25 25.50 -22.73
N PRO A 439 -4.77 26.69 -23.17
CA PRO A 439 -3.46 27.23 -22.78
C PRO A 439 -3.29 27.41 -21.27
N THR A 440 -4.36 27.72 -20.53
CA THR A 440 -4.33 27.88 -19.07
C THR A 440 -4.10 26.55 -18.36
N ILE A 441 -4.65 25.44 -18.88
CA ILE A 441 -4.51 24.09 -18.32
C ILE A 441 -3.08 23.60 -18.52
N GLU A 442 -2.55 23.70 -19.74
CA GLU A 442 -1.17 23.29 -20.04
C GLU A 442 -0.16 24.10 -19.24
N LYS A 443 -0.35 25.43 -19.15
CA LYS A 443 0.51 26.30 -18.33
C LYS A 443 0.48 25.91 -16.85
N ALA A 444 -0.68 25.62 -16.28
CA ALA A 444 -0.80 25.19 -14.89
C ALA A 444 -0.09 23.84 -14.66
N PHE A 445 -0.20 22.92 -15.60
CA PHE A 445 0.50 21.62 -15.55
C PHE A 445 2.03 21.78 -15.54
N LEU A 446 2.56 22.65 -16.41
CA LEU A 446 4.00 22.94 -16.47
C LEU A 446 4.52 23.65 -15.22
N GLN A 447 3.75 24.58 -14.65
CA GLN A 447 4.10 25.27 -13.40
C GLN A 447 4.24 24.33 -12.21
N ARG A 448 3.59 23.18 -12.25
CA ARG A 448 3.71 22.10 -11.25
C ARG A 448 4.75 21.04 -11.61
N ASN A 449 5.77 21.41 -12.41
CA ASN A 449 6.84 20.52 -12.89
C ASN A 449 6.34 19.32 -13.72
N GLY A 450 5.22 19.45 -14.40
CA GLY A 450 4.77 18.50 -15.41
C GLY A 450 5.66 18.56 -16.65
N THR A 451 5.75 17.44 -17.37
CA THR A 451 6.43 17.36 -18.65
C THR A 451 5.43 16.87 -19.70
N PHE A 452 5.46 17.41 -20.91
CA PHE A 452 4.69 16.82 -21.99
C PHE A 452 5.58 16.49 -23.20
N VAL A 453 5.15 15.52 -23.98
CA VAL A 453 5.65 15.22 -25.30
C VAL A 453 4.44 15.21 -26.24
N ALA A 454 4.52 16.01 -27.28
CA ALA A 454 3.52 16.04 -28.34
C ALA A 454 4.15 15.58 -29.66
N TRP A 455 3.37 14.96 -30.53
CA TRP A 455 3.85 14.66 -31.87
C TRP A 455 4.12 15.96 -32.64
N ARG A 456 4.72 15.88 -33.84
CA ARG A 456 5.02 17.08 -34.63
C ARG A 456 3.74 17.89 -34.92
N SER A 457 3.89 19.20 -35.03
CA SER A 457 2.77 20.14 -35.15
C SER A 457 1.71 19.72 -36.17
N GLY A 458 0.46 19.70 -35.73
CA GLY A 458 -0.70 19.32 -36.50
C GLY A 458 -0.87 17.82 -36.76
N ARG A 459 -0.13 16.94 -36.08
CA ARG A 459 -0.16 15.50 -36.27
C ARG A 459 -0.72 14.76 -35.09
N ALA A 460 -1.56 13.76 -35.40
CA ALA A 460 -1.82 12.65 -34.48
C ALA A 460 -0.74 11.55 -34.62
N LEU A 461 -0.76 10.56 -33.73
CA LEU A 461 0.21 9.47 -33.74
C LEU A 461 0.27 8.74 -35.08
N GLU A 462 -0.88 8.42 -35.68
CA GLU A 462 -0.92 7.70 -36.95
C GLU A 462 -0.30 8.53 -38.10
N ASP A 463 -0.53 9.84 -38.11
CA ASP A 463 0.12 10.73 -39.11
C ASP A 463 1.64 10.71 -38.93
N GLU A 464 2.09 10.74 -37.67
CA GLU A 464 3.50 10.73 -37.32
C GLU A 464 4.16 9.41 -37.74
N LEU A 465 3.51 8.27 -37.50
CA LEU A 465 4.00 6.96 -37.89
C LEU A 465 4.18 6.83 -39.38
N PHE A 466 3.15 7.19 -40.19
CA PHE A 466 3.25 7.11 -41.64
C PHE A 466 4.23 8.13 -42.24
N ALA A 467 4.41 9.27 -41.59
CA ALA A 467 5.39 10.26 -42.01
C ALA A 467 6.83 9.85 -41.69
N SER A 468 7.06 9.12 -40.61
CA SER A 468 8.40 8.81 -40.09
C SER A 468 8.94 7.45 -40.48
N ALA A 469 8.07 6.51 -40.86
CA ALA A 469 8.46 5.14 -41.18
C ALA A 469 9.08 5.05 -42.59
N SER A 470 10.03 4.11 -42.76
CA SER A 470 10.56 3.77 -44.10
C SER A 470 9.47 3.17 -45.01
N ALA A 471 9.67 3.19 -46.30
CA ALA A 471 8.71 2.60 -47.26
C ALA A 471 8.41 1.13 -46.94
N SER A 472 9.42 0.34 -46.58
CA SER A 472 9.27 -1.05 -46.16
C SER A 472 8.41 -1.18 -44.86
N CYS A 473 8.60 -0.28 -43.90
CA CYS A 473 7.81 -0.26 -42.68
C CYS A 473 6.34 0.11 -42.98
N VAL A 474 6.09 1.10 -43.84
CA VAL A 474 4.73 1.47 -44.29
C VAL A 474 4.04 0.30 -44.98
N ALA A 475 4.75 -0.47 -45.86
CA ALA A 475 4.19 -1.67 -46.48
C ALA A 475 3.71 -2.70 -45.44
N LYS A 476 4.50 -2.94 -44.39
CA LYS A 476 4.14 -3.86 -43.32
C LYS A 476 2.95 -3.33 -42.50
N MET A 477 2.91 -2.03 -42.16
CA MET A 477 1.75 -1.42 -41.49
C MET A 477 0.48 -1.57 -42.33
N LEU A 478 0.57 -1.35 -43.64
CA LEU A 478 -0.57 -1.51 -44.55
C LEU A 478 -1.04 -2.96 -44.61
N ALA A 479 -0.12 -3.92 -44.72
CA ALA A 479 -0.42 -5.36 -44.70
C ALA A 479 -1.15 -5.75 -43.41
N TYR A 480 -0.68 -5.28 -42.25
CA TYR A 480 -1.33 -5.53 -40.98
C TYR A 480 -2.72 -4.86 -40.89
N ALA A 481 -2.90 -3.65 -41.41
CA ALA A 481 -4.22 -3.01 -41.49
C ALA A 481 -5.20 -3.85 -42.36
N ILE A 482 -4.73 -4.46 -43.44
CA ILE A 482 -5.53 -5.35 -44.27
C ILE A 482 -5.90 -6.64 -43.56
N GLU A 483 -4.96 -7.22 -42.80
CA GLU A 483 -5.22 -8.38 -41.93
C GLU A 483 -6.35 -8.09 -40.93
N LEU A 484 -6.32 -6.93 -40.32
CA LEU A 484 -7.32 -6.53 -39.30
C LEU A 484 -8.69 -6.18 -39.90
N HIS A 485 -8.73 -5.53 -41.05
CA HIS A 485 -9.94 -4.86 -41.56
C HIS A 485 -10.41 -5.32 -42.92
N GLY A 486 -9.59 -6.08 -43.64
CA GLY A 486 -9.83 -6.51 -45.01
C GLY A 486 -9.46 -5.44 -46.06
N GLN A 487 -8.95 -5.90 -47.20
CA GLN A 487 -8.43 -5.05 -48.28
C GLN A 487 -9.47 -4.06 -48.81
N ALA A 488 -10.72 -4.50 -49.00
CA ALA A 488 -11.78 -3.65 -49.56
C ALA A 488 -12.08 -2.43 -48.67
N ARG A 489 -12.00 -2.59 -47.33
CA ARG A 489 -12.19 -1.48 -46.41
C ARG A 489 -11.02 -0.52 -46.41
N ILE A 490 -9.80 -1.02 -46.45
CA ILE A 490 -8.60 -0.19 -46.54
C ILE A 490 -8.61 0.62 -47.83
N GLU A 491 -8.95 -0.01 -48.98
CA GLU A 491 -9.11 0.67 -50.26
C GLU A 491 -10.16 1.80 -50.17
N ALA A 492 -11.33 1.53 -49.58
CA ALA A 492 -12.37 2.54 -49.43
C ALA A 492 -11.89 3.73 -48.58
N HIS A 493 -11.11 3.47 -47.50
CA HIS A 493 -10.55 4.55 -46.67
C HIS A 493 -9.50 5.38 -47.42
N LEU A 494 -8.63 4.75 -48.21
CA LEU A 494 -7.63 5.43 -49.06
C LEU A 494 -8.31 6.32 -50.08
N THR A 495 -9.28 5.75 -50.83
CA THR A 495 -10.07 6.44 -51.85
C THR A 495 -10.78 7.68 -51.25
N ALA A 496 -11.45 7.51 -50.11
CA ALA A 496 -12.15 8.61 -49.44
C ALA A 496 -11.18 9.69 -48.92
N ALA A 497 -10.04 9.31 -48.32
CA ALA A 497 -9.08 10.24 -47.78
C ALA A 497 -8.35 11.05 -48.87
N SER A 498 -8.15 10.44 -50.05
CA SER A 498 -7.41 11.00 -51.19
C SER A 498 -8.29 11.67 -52.26
N SER A 499 -9.62 11.68 -52.09
CA SER A 499 -10.55 12.11 -53.13
C SER A 499 -10.32 11.34 -54.48
N ASN A 500 -10.10 10.02 -54.40
CA ASN A 500 -9.83 9.08 -55.49
C ASN A 500 -8.43 9.21 -56.15
N SER A 501 -7.49 9.95 -55.57
CA SER A 501 -6.14 10.10 -56.14
C SER A 501 -5.14 8.99 -55.75
N LEU A 502 -5.41 8.23 -54.68
CA LEU A 502 -4.53 7.20 -54.17
C LEU A 502 -5.27 5.87 -53.96
N SER A 503 -4.79 4.81 -54.53
CA SER A 503 -5.29 3.44 -54.38
C SER A 503 -4.30 2.54 -53.61
N TYR A 504 -4.77 1.39 -53.13
CA TYR A 504 -3.90 0.37 -52.53
C TYR A 504 -2.80 -0.07 -53.48
N ALA A 505 -3.13 -0.29 -54.76
CA ALA A 505 -2.17 -0.69 -55.79
C ALA A 505 -1.06 0.37 -55.97
N THR A 506 -1.45 1.65 -55.98
CA THR A 506 -0.48 2.76 -56.07
C THR A 506 0.45 2.81 -54.84
N VAL A 507 -0.07 2.66 -53.65
CA VAL A 507 0.74 2.64 -52.43
C VAL A 507 1.69 1.44 -52.41
N THR A 508 1.20 0.27 -52.82
CA THR A 508 2.03 -0.94 -52.91
C THR A 508 3.18 -0.77 -53.90
N PHE A 509 2.91 -0.17 -55.06
CA PHE A 509 3.96 0.15 -56.03
C PHE A 509 4.97 1.15 -55.47
N GLN A 510 4.49 2.25 -54.85
CA GLN A 510 5.36 3.27 -54.27
C GLN A 510 6.23 2.71 -53.13
N THR A 511 5.70 1.81 -52.30
CA THR A 511 6.49 1.17 -51.23
C THR A 511 7.52 0.18 -51.77
N ALA A 512 7.21 -0.52 -52.85
CA ALA A 512 8.13 -1.48 -53.50
C ALA A 512 9.30 -0.79 -54.25
N THR A 513 9.08 0.45 -54.75
CA THR A 513 10.07 1.22 -55.50
C THR A 513 10.78 2.29 -54.67
N ASP A 514 10.53 2.32 -53.36
CA ASP A 514 10.97 3.39 -52.42
C ASP A 514 10.55 4.81 -52.89
N GLY A 515 9.47 4.89 -53.65
CA GLY A 515 8.93 6.12 -54.25
C GLY A 515 7.75 6.71 -53.46
N LEU A 516 7.63 6.39 -52.15
CA LEU A 516 6.52 6.85 -51.34
C LEU A 516 6.63 8.37 -51.04
N THR A 517 5.69 9.14 -51.62
CA THR A 517 5.69 10.60 -51.53
C THR A 517 5.18 11.09 -50.16
N SER A 518 5.54 12.34 -49.80
CA SER A 518 5.00 13.00 -48.58
C SER A 518 3.48 13.14 -48.64
N GLU A 519 2.89 13.35 -49.82
CA GLU A 519 1.44 13.42 -50.01
C GLU A 519 0.79 12.05 -49.73
N SER A 520 1.35 10.96 -50.31
CA SER A 520 0.86 9.60 -50.03
C SER A 520 0.93 9.25 -48.54
N ARG A 521 1.99 9.66 -47.86
CA ARG A 521 2.13 9.47 -46.40
C ARG A 521 1.07 10.24 -45.60
N ALA A 522 0.78 11.48 -45.97
CA ALA A 522 -0.29 12.29 -45.33
C ALA A 522 -1.67 11.67 -45.55
N ILE A 523 -1.94 11.16 -46.76
CA ILE A 523 -3.19 10.46 -47.08
C ILE A 523 -3.32 9.17 -46.25
N LEU A 524 -2.27 8.40 -46.11
CA LEU A 524 -2.24 7.18 -45.29
C LEU A 524 -2.53 7.48 -43.81
N GLY A 525 -1.91 8.52 -43.22
CA GLY A 525 -2.20 9.00 -41.90
C GLY A 525 -3.68 9.38 -41.71
N LYS A 526 -4.22 10.17 -42.64
CA LYS A 526 -5.63 10.57 -42.65
C LYS A 526 -6.59 9.36 -42.79
N ALA A 527 -6.28 8.42 -43.70
CA ALA A 527 -7.09 7.22 -43.91
C ALA A 527 -7.11 6.30 -42.70
N SER A 528 -5.96 6.14 -42.02
CA SER A 528 -5.84 5.29 -40.83
C SER A 528 -6.62 5.80 -39.62
N ARG A 529 -6.98 7.10 -39.57
CA ARG A 529 -7.77 7.76 -38.52
C ARG A 529 -9.28 7.86 -38.84
N THR A 530 -9.78 7.12 -39.83
CA THR A 530 -11.20 7.19 -40.20
C THR A 530 -12.10 6.96 -38.99
N LYS A 531 -13.02 7.90 -38.70
CA LYS A 531 -13.92 7.84 -37.54
C LYS A 531 -14.66 6.50 -37.48
N LYS A 532 -14.72 5.89 -36.28
CA LYS A 532 -15.36 4.59 -35.99
C LYS A 532 -14.70 3.37 -36.68
N ALA A 533 -13.66 3.53 -37.48
CA ALA A 533 -12.98 2.47 -38.20
C ALA A 533 -11.49 2.75 -38.36
N ALA A 534 -10.87 3.38 -37.38
CA ALA A 534 -9.42 3.63 -37.37
C ALA A 534 -8.63 2.31 -37.36
N TRP A 535 -7.49 2.28 -38.10
CA TRP A 535 -6.78 1.02 -38.36
C TRP A 535 -6.12 0.42 -37.12
N PHE A 536 -5.56 1.26 -36.26
CA PHE A 536 -4.73 0.83 -35.12
C PHE A 536 -5.22 1.39 -33.76
N LYS A 537 -6.46 1.89 -33.67
CA LYS A 537 -7.00 2.55 -32.47
C LYS A 537 -7.42 1.55 -31.39
N SER A 538 -6.50 0.69 -31.01
CA SER A 538 -6.62 -0.23 -29.86
C SER A 538 -5.22 -0.44 -29.28
N ILE A 539 -5.14 -0.62 -27.98
CA ILE A 539 -3.87 -0.90 -27.29
C ILE A 539 -3.16 -2.09 -27.95
N SER A 540 -3.88 -3.21 -28.13
CA SER A 540 -3.29 -4.44 -28.68
C SER A 540 -2.83 -4.32 -30.14
N TRP A 541 -3.58 -3.62 -30.99
CA TRP A 541 -3.18 -3.44 -32.39
C TRP A 541 -1.97 -2.52 -32.54
N MET A 542 -1.96 -1.41 -31.81
CA MET A 542 -0.83 -0.49 -31.84
C MET A 542 0.41 -1.09 -31.18
N GLU A 543 0.24 -1.95 -30.16
CA GLU A 543 1.32 -2.69 -29.53
C GLU A 543 2.05 -3.60 -30.56
N VAL A 544 1.30 -4.31 -31.41
CA VAL A 544 1.87 -5.10 -32.51
C VAL A 544 2.56 -4.21 -33.54
N VAL A 545 1.92 -3.11 -33.95
CA VAL A 545 2.53 -2.13 -34.88
C VAL A 545 3.87 -1.63 -34.34
N ALA A 546 3.91 -1.26 -33.09
CA ALA A 546 5.13 -0.74 -32.46
C ALA A 546 6.21 -1.84 -32.34
N ARG A 547 5.87 -2.97 -31.71
CA ARG A 547 6.83 -4.05 -31.40
C ARG A 547 7.40 -4.73 -32.64
N ASP A 548 6.53 -5.08 -33.59
CA ASP A 548 6.91 -5.99 -34.70
C ASP A 548 7.20 -5.27 -36.02
N ILE A 549 6.72 -4.01 -36.14
CA ILE A 549 6.82 -3.29 -37.41
C ILE A 549 7.70 -2.04 -37.30
N VAL A 550 7.36 -1.11 -36.40
CA VAL A 550 7.99 0.21 -36.33
C VAL A 550 9.36 0.14 -35.64
N PHE A 551 9.43 -0.30 -34.42
CA PHE A 551 10.67 -0.27 -33.64
C PHE A 551 11.75 -1.28 -34.10
N PRO A 552 11.47 -2.43 -34.71
CA PRO A 552 12.51 -3.23 -35.37
C PRO A 552 13.26 -2.48 -36.46
N SER A 553 12.64 -1.46 -37.06
CA SER A 553 13.22 -0.60 -38.09
C SER A 553 13.73 0.75 -37.56
N TRP A 554 14.03 0.85 -36.25
CA TRP A 554 14.33 2.11 -35.58
C TRP A 554 15.45 2.93 -36.21
N GLU A 555 16.48 2.26 -36.82
CA GLU A 555 17.60 2.92 -37.51
C GLU A 555 17.17 3.68 -38.77
N SER A 556 16.04 3.29 -39.37
CA SER A 556 15.48 3.90 -40.58
C SER A 556 14.29 4.83 -40.30
N LEU A 557 13.94 5.04 -39.04
CA LEU A 557 12.91 6.00 -38.66
C LEU A 557 13.42 7.44 -38.79
N ASP A 558 12.49 8.36 -39.04
CA ASP A 558 12.80 9.80 -39.01
C ASP A 558 13.38 10.19 -37.63
N ALA A 559 14.49 10.93 -37.65
CA ALA A 559 15.23 11.30 -36.46
C ALA A 559 14.39 12.12 -35.47
N ALA A 560 13.48 12.96 -35.96
CA ALA A 560 12.64 13.78 -35.10
C ALA A 560 11.64 12.91 -34.30
N PHE A 561 11.02 11.92 -34.94
CA PHE A 561 10.15 10.98 -34.23
C PHE A 561 10.94 10.15 -33.20
N TRP A 562 12.10 9.61 -33.61
CA TRP A 562 12.94 8.85 -32.69
C TRP A 562 13.39 9.68 -31.47
N ASN A 563 13.69 10.97 -31.67
CA ASN A 563 14.03 11.88 -30.60
C ASN A 563 12.87 12.13 -29.63
N GLN A 564 11.62 12.15 -30.09
CA GLN A 564 10.44 12.21 -29.22
C GLN A 564 10.34 10.96 -28.34
N ILE A 565 10.55 9.76 -28.91
CA ILE A 565 10.61 8.50 -28.16
C ILE A 565 11.75 8.51 -27.13
N LEU A 566 12.94 8.98 -27.52
CA LEU A 566 14.07 9.12 -26.60
C LEU A 566 13.81 10.13 -25.49
N THR A 567 13.04 11.18 -25.74
CA THR A 567 12.63 12.13 -24.72
C THR A 567 11.77 11.49 -23.65
N VAL A 568 10.77 10.67 -24.04
CA VAL A 568 9.97 9.86 -23.10
C VAL A 568 10.86 8.93 -22.30
N ASN A 569 11.79 8.26 -22.95
CA ASN A 569 12.70 7.31 -22.33
C ASN A 569 13.68 8.02 -21.35
N SER A 570 14.21 9.18 -21.71
CA SER A 570 15.09 9.99 -20.85
C SER A 570 14.35 10.52 -19.63
N TRP A 571 13.10 10.98 -19.81
CA TRP A 571 12.26 11.40 -18.70
C TRP A 571 12.02 10.27 -17.69
N ALA A 572 11.84 9.05 -18.16
CA ALA A 572 11.69 7.88 -17.30
C ALA A 572 12.98 7.54 -16.52
N ASN A 573 14.16 7.95 -17.00
CA ASN A 573 15.45 7.72 -16.33
C ASN A 573 15.79 8.76 -15.25
N ALA A 574 15.35 9.99 -15.44
CA ALA A 574 15.62 11.08 -14.52
C ALA A 574 14.75 10.98 -13.26
#